data_6fc9596625266cd09f00ad9ff1195a38
#
_entry.id   6fc9596625266cd09f00ad9ff1195a38
#
_cell.length_a   1.000
_cell.length_b   1.000
_cell.length_c   1.000
_cell.angle_alpha   90.00
_cell.angle_beta   90.00
_cell.angle_gamma   90.00
#
_symmetry.space_group_name_H-M   'P 1'
#
loop_
_entity.id
_entity.type
_entity.pdbx_description
1 polymer ?
#
loop_
_entity_poly.entity_id
_entity_poly.type
_entity_poly.pdbx_seq_one_letter_code
_entity_poly.pdbx_strand_id
1 'polypeptide(L)'
;NSAEQVQGLQQGRLDLGLVHSILLPEGIASQLLMEEAFIACLPESHALAGEPEIDLTRLKDERLILFSSAVSPVYHQRIYQMCMAHGFAPEIRHEVRHWLSVLSLVSHGQGTAIVPAALRRVGMPRVVFRPLQGQHPLSELLAIWRSQPDNALVLDLLHNLRAAVSAIGKGAVQQP
;
A
#
# COMPACT_ATOMS: atom_id res chain seq x y z
N ASN A 1 0.70 -1.05 12.55
CA ASN A 1 -0.20 -1.12 11.39
C ASN A 1 -1.33 -0.09 11.49
N SER A 2 -2.15 0.05 10.43
CA SER A 2 -3.21 1.09 10.37
C SER A 2 -4.26 0.93 11.46
N ALA A 3 -4.69 -0.29 11.79
CA ALA A 3 -5.69 -0.55 12.83
C ALA A 3 -5.18 -0.15 14.22
N GLU A 4 -3.91 -0.45 14.53
CA GLU A 4 -3.28 -0.05 15.80
C GLU A 4 -3.16 1.47 15.94
N GLN A 5 -2.90 2.18 14.83
CA GLN A 5 -2.85 3.65 14.82
C GLN A 5 -4.23 4.24 15.10
N VAL A 6 -5.30 3.74 14.47
CA VAL A 6 -6.67 4.17 14.76
C VAL A 6 -7.01 3.95 16.22
N GLN A 7 -6.72 2.75 16.76
CA GLN A 7 -6.94 2.46 18.18
C GLN A 7 -6.13 3.39 19.09
N GLY A 8 -4.87 3.67 18.72
CA GLY A 8 -4.00 4.61 19.45
C GLY A 8 -4.57 6.02 19.52
N LEU A 9 -5.15 6.52 18.41
CA LEU A 9 -5.84 7.81 18.34
C LEU A 9 -7.08 7.84 19.22
N GLN A 10 -7.93 6.81 19.14
CA GLN A 10 -9.15 6.72 19.96
C GLN A 10 -8.85 6.71 21.46
N GLN A 11 -7.73 6.08 21.85
CA GLN A 11 -7.27 6.00 23.23
C GLN A 11 -6.40 7.18 23.69
N GLY A 12 -6.17 8.18 22.83
CA GLY A 12 -5.32 9.33 23.17
C GLY A 12 -3.84 9.03 23.30
N ARG A 13 -3.39 7.84 22.87
CA ARG A 13 -1.97 7.45 22.87
C ARG A 13 -1.19 7.98 21.67
N LEU A 14 -1.91 8.37 20.63
CA LEU A 14 -1.40 9.03 19.43
C LEU A 14 -2.21 10.29 19.17
N ASP A 15 -1.59 11.31 18.63
CA ASP A 15 -2.23 12.54 18.17
C ASP A 15 -2.44 12.56 16.66
N LEU A 16 -1.55 11.88 15.91
CA LEU A 16 -1.58 11.78 14.46
C LEU A 16 -1.14 10.37 14.03
N GLY A 17 -1.74 9.86 12.97
CA GLY A 17 -1.37 8.60 12.32
C GLY A 17 -1.23 8.77 10.81
N LEU A 18 -0.43 7.89 10.19
CA LEU A 18 -0.33 7.75 8.74
C LEU A 18 -0.79 6.35 8.37
N VAL A 19 -1.85 6.25 7.55
CA VAL A 19 -2.49 4.99 7.22
C VAL A 19 -2.76 4.86 5.74
N HIS A 20 -2.68 3.64 5.23
CA HIS A 20 -3.17 3.34 3.88
C HIS A 20 -4.64 2.93 3.94
N SER A 21 -5.42 3.42 2.99
CA SER A 21 -6.83 3.07 2.71
C SER A 21 -7.52 2.25 3.80
N ILE A 22 -8.17 2.91 4.73
CA ILE A 22 -8.85 2.27 5.87
C ILE A 22 -10.24 2.88 6.05
N LEU A 23 -11.19 2.08 6.56
CA LEU A 23 -12.46 2.60 7.06
C LEU A 23 -12.20 3.31 8.39
N LEU A 24 -12.54 4.57 8.45
CA LEU A 24 -12.34 5.40 9.64
C LEU A 24 -13.59 5.37 10.52
N PRO A 25 -13.43 5.13 11.82
CA PRO A 25 -14.52 5.24 12.77
C PRO A 25 -14.93 6.70 13.02
N GLU A 26 -16.11 6.90 13.60
CA GLU A 26 -16.56 8.20 14.05
C GLU A 26 -15.55 8.84 15.03
N GLY A 27 -15.40 10.15 14.96
CA GLY A 27 -14.47 10.90 15.78
C GLY A 27 -13.02 10.94 15.25
N ILE A 28 -12.73 10.28 14.15
CA ILE A 28 -11.42 10.36 13.47
C ILE A 28 -11.58 11.17 12.18
N ALA A 29 -10.85 12.26 12.08
CA ALA A 29 -10.70 13.06 10.87
C ALA A 29 -9.56 12.53 10.02
N SER A 30 -9.63 12.77 8.71
CA SER A 30 -8.58 12.39 7.78
C SER A 30 -8.32 13.42 6.71
N GLN A 31 -7.12 13.34 6.16
CA GLN A 31 -6.71 14.12 5.00
C GLN A 31 -5.91 13.22 4.06
N LEU A 32 -6.28 13.24 2.78
CA LEU A 32 -5.49 12.60 1.75
C LEU A 32 -4.15 13.33 1.60
N LEU A 33 -3.06 12.59 1.74
CA LEU A 33 -1.70 13.08 1.53
C LEU A 33 -1.22 12.78 0.11
N MET A 34 -1.37 11.53 -0.33
CA MET A 34 -0.98 11.10 -1.67
C MET A 34 -1.78 9.90 -2.13
N GLU A 35 -1.86 9.77 -3.44
CA GLU A 35 -2.32 8.56 -4.13
C GLU A 35 -1.15 7.96 -4.90
N GLU A 36 -1.09 6.65 -4.94
CA GLU A 36 -0.06 5.93 -5.65
C GLU A 36 -0.62 4.68 -6.35
N ALA A 37 0.00 4.32 -7.47
CA ALA A 37 -0.39 3.12 -8.19
C ALA A 37 -0.07 1.86 -7.39
N PHE A 38 -0.84 0.81 -7.60
CA PHE A 38 -0.41 -0.55 -7.29
C PHE A 38 0.53 -1.06 -8.37
N ILE A 39 1.55 -1.80 -7.96
CA ILE A 39 2.55 -2.41 -8.83
C ILE A 39 2.74 -3.87 -8.47
N ALA A 40 3.12 -4.68 -9.46
CA ALA A 40 3.51 -6.07 -9.21
C ALA A 40 4.87 -6.12 -8.51
N CYS A 41 4.96 -6.99 -7.51
CA CYS A 41 6.17 -7.29 -6.74
C CYS A 41 6.49 -8.77 -6.95
N LEU A 42 7.60 -9.06 -7.62
CA LEU A 42 7.97 -10.38 -8.12
C LEU A 42 9.35 -10.79 -7.61
N PRO A 43 9.62 -12.10 -7.45
CA PRO A 43 11.00 -12.57 -7.35
C PRO A 43 11.80 -12.17 -8.60
N GLU A 44 13.08 -11.87 -8.48
CA GLU A 44 13.93 -11.53 -9.64
C GLU A 44 14.05 -12.69 -10.65
N SER A 45 13.87 -13.94 -10.19
CA SER A 45 13.86 -15.14 -11.03
C SER A 45 12.52 -15.41 -11.73
N HIS A 46 11.51 -14.59 -11.50
CA HIS A 46 10.17 -14.79 -12.04
C HIS A 46 10.16 -14.57 -13.57
N ALA A 47 9.37 -15.38 -14.31
CA ALA A 47 9.30 -15.28 -15.77
C ALA A 47 8.90 -13.87 -16.27
N LEU A 48 8.11 -13.15 -15.48
CA LEU A 48 7.65 -11.78 -15.80
C LEU A 48 8.62 -10.69 -15.31
N ALA A 49 9.71 -11.04 -14.63
CA ALA A 49 10.63 -10.05 -14.06
C ALA A 49 11.32 -9.15 -15.09
N GLY A 50 11.46 -9.62 -16.34
CA GLY A 50 12.05 -8.86 -17.43
C GLY A 50 11.08 -7.96 -18.19
N GLU A 51 9.78 -8.05 -17.94
CA GLU A 51 8.77 -7.26 -18.66
C GLU A 51 8.81 -5.79 -18.19
N PRO A 52 8.57 -4.82 -19.08
CA PRO A 52 8.51 -3.41 -18.70
C PRO A 52 7.29 -3.09 -17.82
N GLU A 53 6.17 -3.76 -18.07
CA GLU A 53 4.90 -3.67 -17.35
C GLU A 53 4.15 -5.00 -17.45
N ILE A 54 3.20 -5.26 -16.56
CA ILE A 54 2.51 -6.54 -16.44
C ILE A 54 1.01 -6.37 -16.62
N ASP A 55 0.43 -7.11 -17.57
CA ASP A 55 -1.00 -7.33 -17.62
C ASP A 55 -1.40 -8.18 -16.39
N LEU A 56 -2.35 -7.67 -15.60
CA LEU A 56 -2.79 -8.32 -14.37
C LEU A 56 -3.30 -9.75 -14.61
N THR A 57 -3.85 -10.04 -15.79
CA THR A 57 -4.33 -11.38 -16.16
C THR A 57 -3.20 -12.43 -16.18
N ARG A 58 -1.95 -12.01 -16.37
CA ARG A 58 -0.79 -12.91 -16.33
C ARG A 58 -0.43 -13.40 -14.93
N LEU A 59 -1.04 -12.80 -13.90
CA LEU A 59 -0.89 -13.23 -12.49
C LEU A 59 -2.03 -14.18 -12.04
N LYS A 60 -2.91 -14.60 -12.95
CA LYS A 60 -4.10 -15.42 -12.62
C LYS A 60 -3.76 -16.77 -11.98
N ASP A 61 -2.64 -17.38 -12.40
CA ASP A 61 -2.20 -18.70 -11.93
C ASP A 61 -1.09 -18.57 -10.86
N GLU A 62 -0.79 -17.33 -10.44
CA GLU A 62 0.23 -17.05 -9.44
C GLU A 62 -0.34 -17.11 -8.02
N ARG A 63 0.52 -17.51 -7.10
CA ARG A 63 0.19 -17.52 -5.67
C ARG A 63 0.49 -16.16 -5.06
N LEU A 64 -0.55 -15.47 -4.63
CA LEU A 64 -0.41 -14.12 -4.08
C LEU A 64 -0.09 -14.13 -2.59
N ILE A 65 0.75 -13.17 -2.20
CA ILE A 65 1.04 -12.80 -0.82
C ILE A 65 0.34 -11.47 -0.57
N LEU A 66 -0.63 -11.44 0.34
CA LEU A 66 -1.40 -10.24 0.65
C LEU A 66 -1.29 -9.85 2.11
N PHE A 67 -1.66 -8.61 2.40
CA PHE A 67 -1.99 -8.22 3.77
C PHE A 67 -3.24 -8.97 4.25
N SER A 68 -3.19 -9.41 5.49
CA SER A 68 -4.34 -10.04 6.13
C SER A 68 -5.55 -9.11 6.12
N SER A 69 -6.69 -9.66 5.74
CA SER A 69 -7.98 -8.98 5.76
C SER A 69 -8.35 -8.46 7.16
N ALA A 70 -7.90 -9.12 8.22
CA ALA A 70 -8.08 -8.68 9.60
C ALA A 70 -7.28 -7.40 9.95
N VAL A 71 -6.19 -7.12 9.22
CA VAL A 71 -5.31 -5.96 9.47
C VAL A 71 -5.59 -4.81 8.52
N SER A 72 -5.85 -5.11 7.26
CA SER A 72 -6.12 -4.13 6.22
C SER A 72 -7.22 -4.62 5.27
N PRO A 73 -8.48 -4.62 5.72
CA PRO A 73 -9.61 -5.14 4.95
C PRO A 73 -9.80 -4.38 3.63
N VAL A 74 -9.63 -3.05 3.64
CA VAL A 74 -9.82 -2.22 2.44
C VAL A 74 -8.77 -2.54 1.36
N TYR A 75 -7.48 -2.68 1.74
CA TYR A 75 -6.43 -3.09 0.81
C TYR A 75 -6.71 -4.50 0.27
N HIS A 76 -6.98 -5.46 1.15
CA HIS A 76 -7.25 -6.85 0.76
C HIS A 76 -8.40 -6.92 -0.25
N GLN A 77 -9.51 -6.27 0.06
CA GLN A 77 -10.69 -6.22 -0.81
C GLN A 77 -10.38 -5.54 -2.14
N ARG A 78 -9.60 -4.46 -2.15
CA ARG A 78 -9.24 -3.70 -3.35
C ARG A 78 -8.42 -4.57 -4.32
N ILE A 79 -7.41 -5.30 -3.82
CA ILE A 79 -6.63 -6.23 -4.66
C ILE A 79 -7.51 -7.36 -5.17
N TYR A 80 -8.35 -7.94 -4.31
CA TYR A 80 -9.28 -8.99 -4.73
C TYR A 80 -10.22 -8.52 -5.84
N GLN A 81 -10.81 -7.32 -5.70
CA GLN A 81 -11.69 -6.73 -6.72
C GLN A 81 -10.94 -6.42 -8.02
N MET A 82 -9.69 -5.98 -7.97
CA MET A 82 -8.86 -5.78 -9.15
C MET A 82 -8.69 -7.08 -9.94
N CYS A 83 -8.38 -8.18 -9.27
CA CYS A 83 -8.26 -9.50 -9.91
C CYS A 83 -9.61 -9.96 -10.49
N MET A 84 -10.69 -9.83 -9.74
CA MET A 84 -12.04 -10.19 -10.21
C MET A 84 -12.47 -9.39 -11.45
N ALA A 85 -12.16 -8.09 -11.50
CA ALA A 85 -12.43 -7.25 -12.67
C ALA A 85 -11.64 -7.68 -13.93
N HIS A 86 -10.53 -8.41 -13.75
CA HIS A 86 -9.73 -9.03 -14.82
C HIS A 86 -10.06 -10.51 -15.06
N GLY A 87 -11.19 -10.99 -14.50
CA GLY A 87 -11.75 -12.31 -14.80
C GLY A 87 -11.16 -13.47 -14.01
N PHE A 88 -10.46 -13.22 -12.90
CA PHE A 88 -9.94 -14.31 -12.06
C PHE A 88 -10.02 -13.99 -10.56
N ALA A 89 -10.19 -15.05 -9.76
CA ALA A 89 -10.06 -14.98 -8.30
C ALA A 89 -8.60 -15.28 -7.92
N PRO A 90 -7.94 -14.44 -7.11
CA PRO A 90 -6.55 -14.69 -6.74
C PRO A 90 -6.43 -15.88 -5.77
N GLU A 91 -5.42 -16.75 -6.00
CA GLU A 91 -5.01 -17.75 -5.01
C GLU A 91 -4.13 -17.08 -3.96
N ILE A 92 -4.67 -16.89 -2.75
CA ILE A 92 -3.92 -16.27 -1.65
C ILE A 92 -3.17 -17.37 -0.89
N ARG A 93 -1.84 -17.39 -1.02
CA ARG A 93 -0.98 -18.37 -0.35
C ARG A 93 -0.61 -17.96 1.07
N HIS A 94 -0.31 -16.69 1.24
CA HIS A 94 0.11 -16.14 2.53
C HIS A 94 -0.62 -14.85 2.82
N GLU A 95 -1.12 -14.72 4.05
CA GLU A 95 -1.57 -13.46 4.62
C GLU A 95 -0.58 -12.99 5.69
N VAL A 96 -0.12 -11.76 5.57
CA VAL A 96 0.88 -11.16 6.46
C VAL A 96 0.42 -9.82 7.02
N ARG A 97 1.11 -9.32 8.04
CA ARG A 97 0.74 -8.10 8.78
C ARG A 97 1.67 -6.92 8.55
N HIS A 98 2.78 -7.12 7.84
CA HIS A 98 3.82 -6.11 7.63
C HIS A 98 4.36 -6.16 6.21
N TRP A 99 4.63 -5.00 5.62
CA TRP A 99 5.16 -4.89 4.25
C TRP A 99 6.52 -5.58 4.10
N LEU A 100 7.40 -5.49 5.09
CA LEU A 100 8.69 -6.18 5.06
C LEU A 100 8.52 -7.71 4.98
N SER A 101 7.47 -8.26 5.60
CA SER A 101 7.15 -9.69 5.49
C SER A 101 6.68 -10.04 4.07
N VAL A 102 5.87 -9.18 3.42
CA VAL A 102 5.52 -9.37 2.00
C VAL A 102 6.78 -9.45 1.16
N LEU A 103 7.64 -8.41 1.23
CA LEU A 103 8.86 -8.34 0.43
C LEU A 103 9.82 -9.50 0.70
N SER A 104 9.94 -9.91 1.97
CA SER A 104 10.78 -11.06 2.36
C SER A 104 10.27 -12.36 1.76
N LEU A 105 8.97 -12.63 1.82
CA LEU A 105 8.40 -13.85 1.22
C LEU A 105 8.57 -13.86 -0.31
N VAL A 106 8.34 -12.71 -0.98
CA VAL A 106 8.59 -12.58 -2.41
C VAL A 106 10.06 -12.82 -2.74
N SER A 107 11.00 -12.23 -2.00
CA SER A 107 12.45 -12.40 -2.22
C SER A 107 12.92 -13.86 -2.11
N HIS A 108 12.16 -14.70 -1.38
CA HIS A 108 12.41 -16.13 -1.23
C HIS A 108 11.56 -17.01 -2.18
N GLY A 109 10.90 -16.42 -3.17
CA GLY A 109 10.12 -17.15 -4.17
C GLY A 109 8.85 -17.83 -3.61
N GLN A 110 8.31 -17.32 -2.49
CA GLN A 110 7.12 -17.93 -1.87
C GLN A 110 5.81 -17.50 -2.56
N GLY A 111 5.88 -16.61 -3.54
CA GLY A 111 4.77 -16.11 -4.33
C GLY A 111 5.06 -14.73 -4.88
N THR A 112 4.05 -14.11 -5.45
CA THR A 112 4.07 -12.73 -5.95
C THR A 112 3.19 -11.85 -5.09
N ALA A 113 3.28 -10.51 -5.25
CA ALA A 113 2.39 -9.59 -4.54
C ALA A 113 2.01 -8.40 -5.44
N ILE A 114 0.91 -7.75 -5.11
CA ILE A 114 0.51 -6.45 -5.67
C ILE A 114 0.60 -5.45 -4.53
N VAL A 115 1.46 -4.45 -4.66
CA VAL A 115 1.84 -3.57 -3.54
C VAL A 115 1.77 -2.10 -3.96
N PRO A 116 1.66 -1.14 -3.01
CA PRO A 116 1.81 0.28 -3.30
C PRO A 116 3.20 0.60 -3.87
N ALA A 117 3.26 1.52 -4.85
CA ALA A 117 4.49 1.84 -5.60
C ALA A 117 5.63 2.36 -4.70
N ALA A 118 5.32 2.99 -3.58
CA ALA A 118 6.32 3.48 -2.62
C ALA A 118 7.23 2.36 -2.09
N LEU A 119 6.76 1.11 -2.04
CA LEU A 119 7.56 -0.01 -1.56
C LEU A 119 8.77 -0.34 -2.43
N ARG A 120 8.79 0.12 -3.69
CA ARG A 120 9.99 0.04 -4.55
C ARG A 120 11.21 0.69 -3.88
N ARG A 121 11.01 1.76 -3.10
CA ARG A 121 12.08 2.51 -2.44
C ARG A 121 12.74 1.76 -1.28
N VAL A 122 12.14 0.68 -0.81
CA VAL A 122 12.73 -0.16 0.26
C VAL A 122 14.01 -0.87 -0.23
N GLY A 123 14.11 -1.13 -1.54
CA GLY A 123 15.31 -1.73 -2.13
C GLY A 123 15.57 -3.17 -1.66
N MET A 124 14.53 -4.00 -1.54
CA MET A 124 14.69 -5.39 -1.12
C MET A 124 15.46 -6.19 -2.17
N PRO A 125 16.59 -6.83 -1.81
CA PRO A 125 17.32 -7.71 -2.73
C PRO A 125 16.47 -8.85 -3.27
N ARG A 126 16.73 -9.27 -4.50
CA ARG A 126 16.02 -10.35 -5.22
C ARG A 126 14.53 -10.11 -5.44
N VAL A 127 14.10 -8.86 -5.37
CA VAL A 127 12.73 -8.43 -5.66
C VAL A 127 12.74 -7.44 -6.82
N VAL A 128 11.84 -7.66 -7.75
CA VAL A 128 11.62 -6.77 -8.90
C VAL A 128 10.22 -6.19 -8.82
N PHE A 129 10.10 -4.91 -9.12
CA PHE A 129 8.81 -4.21 -9.16
C PHE A 129 8.49 -3.82 -10.60
N ARG A 130 7.26 -4.09 -11.03
CA ARG A 130 6.78 -3.75 -12.39
C ARG A 130 5.44 -3.03 -12.31
N PRO A 131 5.25 -1.97 -13.08
CA PRO A 131 3.93 -1.36 -13.25
C PRO A 131 2.90 -2.39 -13.72
N LEU A 132 1.64 -2.19 -13.37
CA LEU A 132 0.52 -2.92 -13.94
C LEU A 132 0.00 -2.15 -15.17
N GLN A 133 -0.33 -2.86 -16.25
CA GLN A 133 -0.91 -2.29 -17.45
C GLN A 133 -2.34 -1.81 -17.19
N GLY A 134 -2.73 -0.69 -17.82
CA GLY A 134 -4.08 -0.16 -17.73
C GLY A 134 -4.32 0.75 -16.54
N GLN A 135 -5.60 1.05 -16.30
CA GLN A 135 -6.03 1.88 -15.18
C GLN A 135 -6.53 1.01 -14.03
N HIS A 136 -6.00 1.23 -12.86
CA HIS A 136 -6.38 0.52 -11.64
C HIS A 136 -6.71 1.51 -10.53
N PRO A 137 -7.50 1.11 -9.52
CA PRO A 137 -7.68 1.88 -8.32
C PRO A 137 -6.33 2.23 -7.68
N LEU A 138 -6.23 3.42 -7.09
CA LEU A 138 -5.01 3.87 -6.43
C LEU A 138 -4.99 3.46 -4.96
N SER A 139 -3.81 3.31 -4.41
CA SER A 139 -3.58 3.23 -2.98
C SER A 139 -3.51 4.64 -2.41
N GLU A 140 -4.28 4.91 -1.37
CA GLU A 140 -4.33 6.22 -0.71
C GLU A 140 -3.52 6.18 0.58
N LEU A 141 -2.64 7.16 0.77
CA LEU A 141 -2.00 7.45 2.05
C LEU A 141 -2.75 8.61 2.71
N LEU A 142 -3.29 8.35 3.89
CA LEU A 142 -4.05 9.32 4.67
C LEU A 142 -3.28 9.72 5.93
N ALA A 143 -3.29 11.01 6.27
CA ALA A 143 -3.08 11.45 7.63
C ALA A 143 -4.41 11.36 8.38
N ILE A 144 -4.39 10.85 9.61
CA ILE A 144 -5.57 10.69 10.46
C ILE A 144 -5.31 11.24 11.85
N TRP A 145 -6.32 11.87 12.47
CA TRP A 145 -6.26 12.44 13.82
C TRP A 145 -7.65 12.48 14.46
N ARG A 146 -7.75 12.76 15.76
CA ARG A 146 -9.05 13.01 16.39
C ARG A 146 -9.70 14.25 15.80
N SER A 147 -11.00 14.21 15.50
CA SER A 147 -11.74 15.33 14.85
C SER A 147 -11.66 16.65 15.62
N GLN A 148 -11.43 16.58 16.92
CA GLN A 148 -11.14 17.75 17.77
C GLN A 148 -9.73 17.57 18.35
N PRO A 149 -8.68 18.03 17.65
CA PRO A 149 -7.32 17.89 18.16
C PRO A 149 -7.10 18.83 19.35
N ASP A 150 -6.72 18.27 20.48
CA ASP A 150 -6.35 19.03 21.70
C ASP A 150 -4.97 19.68 21.54
N ASN A 151 -4.25 19.36 20.47
CA ASN A 151 -2.88 19.79 20.24
C ASN A 151 -2.74 20.58 18.94
N ALA A 152 -2.45 21.88 19.03
CA ALA A 152 -2.22 22.76 17.88
C ALA A 152 -1.08 22.26 16.96
N LEU A 153 -0.09 21.55 17.51
CA LEU A 153 1.02 20.98 16.75
C LEU A 153 0.56 19.97 15.68
N VAL A 154 -0.61 19.35 15.85
CA VAL A 154 -1.18 18.44 14.83
C VAL A 154 -1.45 19.20 13.53
N LEU A 155 -2.00 20.41 13.61
CA LEU A 155 -2.31 21.24 12.44
C LEU A 155 -1.03 21.69 11.71
N ASP A 156 -0.02 22.11 12.48
CA ASP A 156 1.28 22.49 11.92
C ASP A 156 1.97 21.31 11.24
N LEU A 157 1.89 20.12 11.86
CA LEU A 157 2.47 18.91 11.30
C LEU A 157 1.77 18.48 10.01
N LEU A 158 0.44 18.59 9.95
CA LEU A 158 -0.34 18.31 8.74
C LEU A 158 0.06 19.24 7.58
N HIS A 159 0.26 20.54 7.87
CA HIS A 159 0.73 21.48 6.87
C HIS A 159 2.11 21.09 6.32
N ASN A 160 3.04 20.74 7.19
CA ASN A 160 4.40 20.32 6.80
C ASN A 160 4.41 18.99 6.04
N LEU A 161 3.58 18.02 6.44
CA LEU A 161 3.44 16.75 5.73
C LEU A 161 2.96 16.94 4.29
N ARG A 162 2.00 17.85 4.06
CA ARG A 162 1.56 18.21 2.70
C ARG A 162 2.71 18.72 1.83
N ALA A 163 3.49 19.64 2.37
CA ALA A 163 4.63 20.21 1.66
C ALA A 163 5.66 19.13 1.32
N ALA A 164 5.99 18.25 2.28
CA ALA A 164 6.93 17.17 2.10
C ALA A 164 6.47 16.14 1.05
N VAL A 165 5.20 15.73 1.10
CA VAL A 165 4.64 14.77 0.13
C VAL A 165 4.58 15.38 -1.27
N SER A 166 4.22 16.65 -1.41
CA SER A 166 4.23 17.36 -2.70
C SER A 166 5.64 17.43 -3.31
N ALA A 167 6.67 17.57 -2.48
CA ALA A 167 8.07 17.55 -2.94
C ALA A 167 8.50 16.16 -3.44
N ILE A 168 8.07 15.10 -2.74
CA ILE A 168 8.35 13.71 -3.14
C ILE A 168 7.67 13.37 -4.48
N GLY A 169 6.41 13.80 -4.67
CA GLY A 169 5.67 13.59 -5.92
C GLY A 169 6.32 14.24 -7.13
N LYS A 170 6.86 15.44 -6.96
CA LYS A 170 7.59 16.16 -8.03
C LYS A 170 8.94 15.52 -8.38
N GLY A 171 9.63 14.92 -7.42
CA GLY A 171 10.92 14.22 -7.65
C GLY A 171 10.77 12.85 -8.33
N ALA A 172 9.61 12.22 -8.24
CA ALA A 172 9.36 10.90 -8.84
C ALA A 172 9.14 10.96 -10.38
N VAL A 173 8.84 12.14 -10.93
CA VAL A 173 8.61 12.35 -12.38
C VAL A 173 9.93 12.59 -13.15
N GLN A 174 11.06 12.77 -12.48
CA GLN A 174 12.33 13.17 -13.10
C GLN A 174 13.43 12.09 -13.13
N GLN A 175 13.14 10.84 -12.85
CA GLN A 175 14.12 9.77 -13.08
C GLN A 175 13.69 8.92 -14.29
N PRO A 176 14.51 8.94 -15.39
CA PRO A 176 14.30 8.13 -16.58
C PRO A 176 14.52 6.64 -16.32
#